data_349288b8ec9e5b6119ab81900910d0e2
#
_entry.id   349288b8ec9e5b6119ab81900910d0e2
#
_cell.length_a   1.000
_cell.length_b   1.000
_cell.length_c   1.000
_cell.angle_alpha   90.00
_cell.angle_beta   90.00
_cell.angle_gamma   90.00
#
_symmetry.space_group_name_H-M   'P 1'
#
loop_
_entity.id
_entity.type
_entity.pdbx_description
1 polymer ?
#
loop_
_entity_poly.entity_id
_entity_poly.type
_entity_poly.pdbx_seq_one_letter_code
_entity_poly.pdbx_strand_id
1 'polypeptide(L)'
;LSIAKITKEFYPDSIVDDFDSSVKNISKTSFKKKVKYGLNVLIGKNVKIGKNCLIGHNTIIEKNVVIGSNCSIGSNVIIRNTIINNNVNILDGCIIGKKGFGFFPNNDQNIRYPHIGIVIINDNSEIGCGSTIDRGSLSNTVIGKNTFLDNQIHIAHNNKIGNNCIIAGQVGFAGSSTLGNNVMIGGQAGISGHLKIGNNVHIGGGSGVIDDISDNTKVMGYPAKNLREFLKNNR
;
A
#
# COMPACT_ATOMS: atom_id res chain seq x y z
N LEU A 1 8.71 14.96 20.05
CA LEU A 1 8.61 16.31 19.44
C LEU A 1 9.88 16.74 18.68
N SER A 2 11.08 16.43 19.17
CA SER A 2 12.34 16.80 18.51
C SER A 2 12.54 16.12 17.15
N ILE A 3 12.24 14.83 17.04
CA ILE A 3 12.37 14.08 15.77
C ILE A 3 11.40 14.65 14.72
N ALA A 4 10.15 14.91 15.08
CA ALA A 4 9.18 15.49 14.16
C ALA A 4 9.57 16.89 13.67
N LYS A 5 10.15 17.73 14.56
CA LYS A 5 10.67 19.05 14.18
C LYS A 5 11.85 18.94 13.23
N ILE A 6 12.84 18.11 13.55
CA ILE A 6 14.02 17.87 12.71
C ILE A 6 13.60 17.33 11.34
N THR A 7 12.71 16.32 11.31
CA THR A 7 12.23 15.76 10.04
C THR A 7 11.52 16.79 9.18
N LYS A 8 10.71 17.68 9.77
CA LYS A 8 10.04 18.77 9.06
C LYS A 8 11.03 19.76 8.44
N GLU A 9 12.12 20.06 9.14
CA GLU A 9 13.16 20.99 8.67
C GLU A 9 13.90 20.45 7.44
N PHE A 10 14.29 19.18 7.46
CA PHE A 10 14.96 18.53 6.33
C PHE A 10 14.00 18.07 5.21
N TYR A 11 12.75 17.81 5.55
CA TYR A 11 11.72 17.31 4.63
C TYR A 11 10.42 18.11 4.81
N PRO A 12 10.36 19.37 4.38
CA PRO A 12 9.21 20.25 4.61
C PRO A 12 7.90 19.69 4.04
N ASP A 13 7.96 18.94 2.93
CA ASP A 13 6.81 18.30 2.29
C ASP A 13 6.31 17.03 3.00
N SER A 14 6.98 16.63 4.10
CA SER A 14 6.65 15.37 4.79
C SER A 14 5.35 15.42 5.60
N ILE A 15 4.81 16.59 5.83
CA ILE A 15 3.60 16.82 6.64
C ILE A 15 2.39 17.18 5.79
N VAL A 16 2.59 17.86 4.67
CA VAL A 16 1.52 18.29 3.76
C VAL A 16 1.64 17.52 2.46
N ASP A 17 0.56 16.88 2.02
CA ASP A 17 0.45 16.34 0.67
C ASP A 17 0.00 17.47 -0.26
N ASP A 18 0.94 18.21 -0.80
CA ASP A 18 0.67 19.15 -1.85
C ASP A 18 0.64 18.47 -3.22
N PHE A 19 0.09 19.12 -4.24
CA PHE A 19 0.16 18.60 -5.59
C PHE A 19 1.57 18.77 -6.18
N ASP A 20 1.96 17.84 -7.03
CA ASP A 20 3.23 17.92 -7.75
C ASP A 20 3.13 18.87 -8.94
N SER A 21 3.63 20.09 -8.79
CA SER A 21 3.64 21.10 -9.85
C SER A 21 4.48 20.72 -11.09
N SER A 22 5.30 19.69 -11.01
CA SER A 22 6.09 19.19 -12.15
C SER A 22 5.29 18.31 -13.11
N VAL A 23 4.08 17.92 -12.73
CA VAL A 23 3.20 17.03 -13.51
C VAL A 23 2.77 17.71 -14.81
N LYS A 24 2.93 17.00 -15.93
CA LYS A 24 2.54 17.45 -17.28
C LYS A 24 1.86 16.33 -18.03
N ASN A 25 0.97 16.71 -18.96
CA ASN A 25 0.46 15.77 -19.95
C ASN A 25 1.62 15.15 -20.72
N ILE A 26 1.53 13.83 -20.89
CA ILE A 26 2.55 13.12 -21.64
C ILE A 26 2.49 13.48 -23.13
N SER A 27 3.63 13.82 -23.71
CA SER A 27 3.76 13.89 -25.16
C SER A 27 3.98 12.48 -25.72
N LYS A 28 3.43 12.17 -26.91
CA LYS A 28 3.57 10.87 -27.59
C LYS A 28 5.02 10.40 -27.79
N THR A 29 6.00 11.28 -27.58
CA THR A 29 7.43 11.02 -27.78
C THR A 29 8.20 10.75 -26.49
N SER A 30 7.58 10.88 -25.32
CA SER A 30 8.31 10.92 -24.04
C SER A 30 8.92 9.57 -23.61
N PHE A 31 8.37 8.44 -24.05
CA PHE A 31 8.91 7.11 -23.71
C PHE A 31 9.05 6.22 -24.94
N LYS A 32 10.30 5.95 -25.35
CA LYS A 32 10.64 5.18 -26.54
C LYS A 32 10.40 3.65 -26.44
N LYS A 33 9.90 3.13 -25.31
CA LYS A 33 9.97 1.70 -24.97
C LYS A 33 8.61 1.01 -24.90
N LYS A 34 7.87 0.96 -26.04
CA LYS A 34 6.61 0.19 -26.12
C LYS A 34 5.68 0.38 -24.90
N VAL A 35 5.51 1.62 -24.42
CA VAL A 35 4.55 1.94 -23.38
C VAL A 35 3.28 2.46 -24.03
N LYS A 36 2.12 1.91 -23.64
CA LYS A 36 0.79 2.36 -24.10
C LYS A 36 0.17 3.29 -23.06
N TYR A 37 -0.40 4.38 -23.52
CA TYR A 37 -1.03 5.40 -22.66
C TYR A 37 -2.48 5.62 -23.04
N GLY A 38 -3.32 5.75 -22.01
CA GLY A 38 -4.66 6.30 -22.14
C GLY A 38 -4.66 7.82 -22.39
N LEU A 39 -5.84 8.41 -22.33
CA LEU A 39 -6.04 9.88 -22.39
C LEU A 39 -5.75 10.50 -21.03
N ASN A 40 -5.33 11.78 -21.02
CA ASN A 40 -5.09 12.58 -19.80
C ASN A 40 -4.11 11.94 -18.81
N VAL A 41 -3.09 11.23 -19.29
CA VAL A 41 -2.05 10.71 -18.41
C VAL A 41 -1.08 11.83 -18.05
N LEU A 42 -0.92 12.07 -16.75
CA LEU A 42 -0.08 13.13 -16.20
C LEU A 42 1.17 12.53 -15.54
N ILE A 43 2.36 13.02 -15.93
CA ILE A 43 3.64 12.47 -15.43
C ILE A 43 4.54 13.57 -14.90
N GLY A 44 5.04 13.36 -13.69
CA GLY A 44 5.94 14.25 -12.98
C GLY A 44 7.41 14.15 -13.40
N LYS A 45 8.22 15.01 -12.85
CA LYS A 45 9.67 15.06 -13.12
C LYS A 45 10.37 13.78 -12.64
N ASN A 46 11.38 13.33 -13.38
CA ASN A 46 12.23 12.17 -13.05
C ASN A 46 11.48 10.82 -12.93
N VAL A 47 10.27 10.71 -13.43
CA VAL A 47 9.55 9.43 -13.50
C VAL A 47 10.28 8.49 -14.46
N LYS A 48 10.45 7.23 -14.03
CA LYS A 48 11.02 6.17 -14.86
C LYS A 48 9.97 5.08 -15.08
N ILE A 49 9.75 4.70 -16.33
CA ILE A 49 8.82 3.62 -16.71
C ILE A 49 9.58 2.62 -17.58
N GLY A 50 9.53 1.35 -17.21
CA GLY A 50 10.12 0.26 -17.94
C GLY A 50 9.42 -0.01 -19.29
N LYS A 51 9.85 -1.06 -19.99
CA LYS A 51 9.28 -1.45 -21.28
C LYS A 51 7.98 -2.24 -21.11
N ASN A 52 7.14 -2.23 -22.17
CA ASN A 52 5.89 -3.00 -22.26
C ASN A 52 4.88 -2.68 -21.14
N CYS A 53 4.79 -1.44 -20.70
CA CYS A 53 3.82 -1.02 -19.70
C CYS A 53 2.56 -0.45 -20.33
N LEU A 54 1.45 -0.56 -19.62
CA LEU A 54 0.17 0.07 -19.93
C LEU A 54 -0.17 1.06 -18.80
N ILE A 55 -0.56 2.28 -19.18
CA ILE A 55 -1.00 3.31 -18.23
C ILE A 55 -2.40 3.77 -18.65
N GLY A 56 -3.39 3.57 -17.81
CA GLY A 56 -4.79 3.87 -18.07
C GLY A 56 -5.11 5.37 -18.14
N HIS A 57 -6.36 5.68 -18.45
CA HIS A 57 -6.84 7.04 -18.60
C HIS A 57 -6.84 7.80 -17.27
N ASN A 58 -6.63 9.13 -17.32
CA ASN A 58 -6.69 10.03 -16.16
C ASN A 58 -5.75 9.65 -15.01
N THR A 59 -4.69 8.88 -15.28
CA THR A 59 -3.74 8.42 -14.26
C THR A 59 -2.64 9.46 -14.05
N ILE A 60 -2.30 9.69 -12.78
CA ILE A 60 -1.32 10.68 -12.33
C ILE A 60 -0.13 9.93 -11.70
N ILE A 61 1.05 10.10 -12.26
CA ILE A 61 2.30 9.56 -11.74
C ILE A 61 3.20 10.72 -11.34
N GLU A 62 3.36 10.95 -10.06
CA GLU A 62 4.11 12.10 -9.53
C GLU A 62 5.63 11.91 -9.62
N LYS A 63 6.35 12.99 -9.32
CA LYS A 63 7.83 13.05 -9.41
C LYS A 63 8.53 11.87 -8.73
N ASN A 64 9.66 11.44 -9.31
CA ASN A 64 10.57 10.41 -8.80
C ASN A 64 9.98 8.99 -8.67
N VAL A 65 8.76 8.74 -9.14
CA VAL A 65 8.18 7.39 -9.18
C VAL A 65 8.96 6.53 -10.17
N VAL A 66 9.19 5.28 -9.78
CA VAL A 66 9.83 4.28 -10.64
C VAL A 66 8.87 3.13 -10.88
N ILE A 67 8.64 2.78 -12.15
CA ILE A 67 7.81 1.64 -12.57
C ILE A 67 8.69 0.71 -13.41
N GLY A 68 8.74 -0.55 -13.03
CA GLY A 68 9.47 -1.61 -13.74
C GLY A 68 8.88 -1.94 -15.10
N SER A 69 9.25 -3.07 -15.65
CA SER A 69 8.78 -3.52 -16.96
C SER A 69 7.55 -4.43 -16.85
N ASN A 70 6.78 -4.50 -17.93
CA ASN A 70 5.58 -5.35 -18.07
C ASN A 70 4.51 -5.04 -16.99
N CYS A 71 4.39 -3.79 -16.57
CA CYS A 71 3.40 -3.37 -15.58
C CYS A 71 2.13 -2.86 -16.26
N SER A 72 0.98 -3.10 -15.64
CA SER A 72 -0.30 -2.54 -16.04
C SER A 72 -0.82 -1.63 -14.92
N ILE A 73 -1.00 -0.37 -15.23
CA ILE A 73 -1.57 0.63 -14.31
C ILE A 73 -2.94 1.03 -14.88
N GLY A 74 -3.98 0.85 -14.12
CA GLY A 74 -5.36 1.15 -14.49
C GLY A 74 -5.64 2.64 -14.69
N SER A 75 -6.91 2.95 -14.85
CA SER A 75 -7.42 4.33 -15.01
C SER A 75 -7.70 4.99 -13.65
N ASN A 76 -7.61 6.32 -13.61
CA ASN A 76 -7.86 7.11 -12.38
C ASN A 76 -6.94 6.72 -11.20
N VAL A 77 -5.76 6.21 -11.47
CA VAL A 77 -4.76 5.83 -10.44
C VAL A 77 -3.87 7.02 -10.12
N ILE A 78 -3.56 7.22 -8.85
CA ILE A 78 -2.61 8.24 -8.39
C ILE A 78 -1.44 7.54 -7.71
N ILE A 79 -0.22 7.76 -8.23
CA ILE A 79 1.01 7.15 -7.70
C ILE A 79 2.00 8.24 -7.32
N ARG A 80 2.46 8.22 -6.09
CA ARG A 80 3.47 9.12 -5.55
C ARG A 80 4.41 8.38 -4.59
N ASN A 81 5.64 8.85 -4.42
CA ASN A 81 6.57 8.27 -3.44
C ASN A 81 6.67 6.74 -3.52
N THR A 82 6.75 6.16 -4.72
CA THR A 82 6.58 4.71 -4.91
C THR A 82 7.61 4.15 -5.89
N ILE A 83 8.09 2.94 -5.58
CA ILE A 83 8.81 2.06 -6.49
C ILE A 83 7.95 0.84 -6.76
N ILE A 84 7.63 0.60 -8.02
CA ILE A 84 6.90 -0.57 -8.52
C ILE A 84 7.90 -1.41 -9.31
N ASN A 85 8.07 -2.67 -8.94
CA ASN A 85 8.95 -3.59 -9.63
C ASN A 85 8.28 -4.16 -10.90
N ASN A 86 8.73 -5.31 -11.40
CA ASN A 86 8.26 -5.81 -12.71
C ASN A 86 6.99 -6.66 -12.60
N ASN A 87 6.24 -6.75 -13.70
CA ASN A 87 5.03 -7.58 -13.83
C ASN A 87 3.96 -7.26 -12.78
N VAL A 88 3.82 -6.00 -12.37
CA VAL A 88 2.85 -5.59 -11.38
C VAL A 88 1.60 -5.06 -12.07
N ASN A 89 0.43 -5.46 -11.57
CA ASN A 89 -0.87 -4.95 -11.98
C ASN A 89 -1.44 -4.05 -10.87
N ILE A 90 -1.83 -2.83 -11.22
CA ILE A 90 -2.56 -1.92 -10.33
C ILE A 90 -3.87 -1.59 -11.05
N LEU A 91 -4.98 -1.98 -10.45
CA LEU A 91 -6.29 -1.79 -11.04
C LEU A 91 -6.82 -0.36 -10.82
N ASP A 92 -7.98 -0.07 -11.39
CA ASP A 92 -8.53 1.28 -11.46
C ASP A 92 -8.78 1.93 -10.09
N GLY A 93 -8.59 3.25 -10.01
CA GLY A 93 -8.95 4.05 -8.86
C GLY A 93 -8.04 3.92 -7.63
N CYS A 94 -6.90 3.23 -7.73
CA CYS A 94 -5.96 3.09 -6.62
C CYS A 94 -5.24 4.40 -6.28
N ILE A 95 -4.97 4.63 -4.98
CA ILE A 95 -4.16 5.76 -4.49
C ILE A 95 -2.98 5.21 -3.71
N ILE A 96 -1.76 5.40 -4.23
CA ILE A 96 -0.55 4.78 -3.70
C ILE A 96 0.49 5.85 -3.32
N GLY A 97 1.07 5.70 -2.15
CA GLY A 97 2.19 6.51 -1.67
C GLY A 97 1.80 7.86 -1.06
N LYS A 98 0.52 8.03 -0.72
CA LYS A 98 0.06 9.17 0.08
C LYS A 98 0.54 9.03 1.53
N LYS A 99 0.66 10.15 2.25
CA LYS A 99 1.07 10.10 3.65
C LYS A 99 0.02 9.37 4.50
N GLY A 100 0.49 8.62 5.48
CA GLY A 100 -0.34 7.86 6.37
C GLY A 100 -0.99 8.68 7.48
N PHE A 101 -1.80 8.00 8.27
CA PHE A 101 -2.52 8.53 9.42
C PHE A 101 -1.66 8.38 10.69
N GLY A 102 -0.72 9.30 10.88
CA GLY A 102 0.17 9.33 12.03
C GLY A 102 0.12 10.67 12.76
N PHE A 103 -0.07 10.63 14.09
CA PHE A 103 -0.17 11.80 14.93
C PHE A 103 0.49 11.58 16.29
N PHE A 104 0.99 12.65 16.88
CA PHE A 104 1.30 12.73 18.28
C PHE A 104 0.10 13.37 18.99
N PRO A 105 -0.62 12.64 19.85
CA PRO A 105 -1.67 13.23 20.66
C PRO A 105 -1.08 14.31 21.59
N ASN A 106 -1.73 15.45 21.65
CA ASN A 106 -1.38 16.53 22.57
C ASN A 106 -2.69 17.17 23.09
N ASN A 107 -2.68 17.70 24.30
CA ASN A 107 -3.88 18.23 24.96
C ASN A 107 -4.58 19.32 24.14
N ASP A 108 -3.81 20.16 23.45
CA ASP A 108 -4.35 21.31 22.72
C ASP A 108 -4.55 21.05 21.23
N GLN A 109 -3.80 20.12 20.64
CA GLN A 109 -3.87 19.80 19.20
C GLN A 109 -3.17 18.51 18.86
N ASN A 110 -3.65 17.81 17.83
CA ASN A 110 -2.95 16.68 17.26
C ASN A 110 -1.82 17.15 16.34
N ILE A 111 -0.61 16.75 16.64
CA ILE A 111 0.56 17.08 15.82
C ILE A 111 0.80 15.95 14.83
N ARG A 112 0.73 16.25 13.53
CA ARG A 112 0.95 15.25 12.48
C ARG A 112 2.40 14.75 12.48
N TYR A 113 2.55 13.43 12.41
CA TYR A 113 3.84 12.78 12.24
C TYR A 113 4.31 12.88 10.78
N PRO A 114 5.57 13.26 10.51
CA PRO A 114 6.09 13.35 9.15
C PRO A 114 6.26 11.96 8.52
N HIS A 115 5.97 11.85 7.23
CA HIS A 115 6.15 10.64 6.43
C HIS A 115 7.14 10.88 5.31
N ILE A 116 8.31 10.24 5.38
CA ILE A 116 9.41 10.37 4.41
C ILE A 116 9.77 9.04 3.72
N GLY A 117 9.32 7.91 4.27
CA GLY A 117 9.44 6.60 3.62
C GLY A 117 8.66 6.56 2.29
N ILE A 118 8.78 5.47 1.58
CA ILE A 118 8.09 5.23 0.30
C ILE A 118 7.24 3.97 0.36
N VAL A 119 6.49 3.70 -0.71
CA VAL A 119 5.89 2.40 -0.97
C VAL A 119 6.79 1.61 -1.91
N ILE A 120 6.96 0.32 -1.64
CA ILE A 120 7.65 -0.62 -2.53
C ILE A 120 6.68 -1.76 -2.85
N ILE A 121 6.36 -1.94 -4.14
CA ILE A 121 5.54 -3.07 -4.61
C ILE A 121 6.44 -4.00 -5.41
N ASN A 122 6.60 -5.22 -4.93
CA ASN A 122 7.50 -6.19 -5.52
C ASN A 122 6.87 -6.95 -6.69
N ASP A 123 7.72 -7.71 -7.41
CA ASP A 123 7.38 -8.36 -8.67
C ASP A 123 6.14 -9.26 -8.58
N ASN A 124 5.40 -9.34 -9.70
CA ASN A 124 4.27 -10.25 -9.91
C ASN A 124 3.09 -10.02 -8.94
N SER A 125 2.94 -8.84 -8.38
CA SER A 125 1.87 -8.52 -7.43
C SER A 125 0.72 -7.81 -8.12
N GLU A 126 -0.48 -7.92 -7.55
CA GLU A 126 -1.68 -7.25 -8.04
C GLU A 126 -2.34 -6.44 -6.91
N ILE A 127 -2.81 -5.24 -7.26
CA ILE A 127 -3.52 -4.32 -6.36
C ILE A 127 -4.89 -4.05 -6.94
N GLY A 128 -5.93 -4.51 -6.28
CA GLY A 128 -7.34 -4.40 -6.70
C GLY A 128 -7.88 -2.97 -6.67
N CYS A 129 -8.99 -2.78 -7.36
CA CYS A 129 -9.61 -1.47 -7.59
C CYS A 129 -9.89 -0.70 -6.30
N GLY A 130 -9.66 0.62 -6.32
CA GLY A 130 -10.00 1.51 -5.21
C GLY A 130 -9.17 1.30 -3.95
N SER A 131 -8.11 0.49 -4.00
CA SER A 131 -7.24 0.25 -2.85
C SER A 131 -6.34 1.46 -2.56
N THR A 132 -6.00 1.63 -1.28
CA THR A 132 -5.13 2.72 -0.81
C THR A 132 -3.93 2.16 -0.08
N ILE A 133 -2.72 2.62 -0.43
CA ILE A 133 -1.47 2.19 0.21
C ILE A 133 -0.68 3.43 0.63
N ASP A 134 -0.56 3.63 1.93
CA ASP A 134 0.16 4.78 2.48
C ASP A 134 1.68 4.58 2.43
N ARG A 135 2.41 5.67 2.19
CA ARG A 135 3.87 5.68 2.34
C ARG A 135 4.26 5.46 3.81
N GLY A 136 5.43 4.92 4.02
CA GLY A 136 5.95 4.79 5.38
C GLY A 136 6.34 6.14 6.01
N SER A 137 6.41 6.16 7.32
CA SER A 137 6.92 7.32 8.08
C SER A 137 8.45 7.40 7.94
N LEU A 138 9.21 6.78 8.82
CA LEU A 138 10.68 6.72 8.73
C LEU A 138 11.19 5.47 8.00
N SER A 139 10.38 4.43 7.88
CA SER A 139 10.66 3.22 7.09
C SER A 139 9.65 3.09 5.95
N ASN A 140 9.84 2.13 5.04
CA ASN A 140 8.97 1.96 3.89
C ASN A 140 7.76 1.08 4.22
N THR A 141 6.65 1.30 3.49
CA THR A 141 5.56 0.32 3.34
C THR A 141 5.93 -0.63 2.20
N VAL A 142 5.81 -1.93 2.40
CA VAL A 142 6.30 -2.94 1.44
C VAL A 142 5.22 -3.97 1.16
N ILE A 143 4.97 -4.23 -0.13
CA ILE A 143 4.17 -5.35 -0.62
C ILE A 143 5.13 -6.38 -1.21
N GLY A 144 5.08 -7.61 -0.71
CA GLY A 144 5.93 -8.72 -1.13
C GLY A 144 5.63 -9.20 -2.56
N LYS A 145 6.48 -10.09 -3.06
CA LYS A 145 6.34 -10.68 -4.40
C LYS A 145 5.13 -11.61 -4.47
N ASN A 146 4.51 -11.66 -5.66
CA ASN A 146 3.40 -12.58 -5.93
C ASN A 146 2.27 -12.44 -4.88
N THR A 147 2.00 -11.22 -4.41
CA THR A 147 0.97 -10.92 -3.41
C THR A 147 -0.20 -10.24 -4.09
N PHE A 148 -1.39 -10.79 -3.88
CA PHE A 148 -2.62 -10.33 -4.51
C PHE A 148 -3.53 -9.67 -3.48
N LEU A 149 -3.82 -8.40 -3.71
CA LEU A 149 -4.77 -7.61 -2.94
C LEU A 149 -6.03 -7.42 -3.78
N ASP A 150 -7.16 -7.84 -3.28
CA ASP A 150 -8.46 -7.61 -3.91
C ASP A 150 -8.91 -6.13 -3.75
N ASN A 151 -10.14 -5.81 -4.08
CA ASN A 151 -10.62 -4.45 -4.17
C ASN A 151 -10.81 -3.78 -2.80
N GLN A 152 -10.64 -2.44 -2.77
CA GLN A 152 -10.92 -1.59 -1.61
C GLN A 152 -10.10 -1.95 -0.35
N ILE A 153 -8.89 -2.42 -0.53
CA ILE A 153 -8.00 -2.71 0.60
C ILE A 153 -7.29 -1.43 1.05
N HIS A 154 -7.17 -1.26 2.37
CA HIS A 154 -6.35 -0.21 2.95
C HIS A 154 -5.10 -0.76 3.63
N ILE A 155 -3.93 -0.35 3.15
CA ILE A 155 -2.64 -0.64 3.78
C ILE A 155 -2.08 0.65 4.37
N ALA A 156 -2.17 0.81 5.68
CA ALA A 156 -1.61 1.99 6.35
C ALA A 156 -0.07 1.99 6.33
N HIS A 157 0.50 3.08 6.80
CA HIS A 157 1.94 3.32 6.77
C HIS A 157 2.79 2.25 7.47
N ASN A 158 4.00 2.02 6.98
CA ASN A 158 5.00 1.12 7.58
C ASN A 158 4.63 -0.38 7.60
N ASN A 159 3.53 -0.79 6.99
CA ASN A 159 3.20 -2.20 6.87
C ASN A 159 4.20 -2.94 5.99
N LYS A 160 4.51 -4.16 6.36
CA LYS A 160 5.34 -5.08 5.58
C LYS A 160 4.54 -6.34 5.30
N ILE A 161 4.03 -6.45 4.10
CA ILE A 161 3.28 -7.62 3.63
C ILE A 161 4.28 -8.59 2.99
N GLY A 162 4.25 -9.86 3.39
CA GLY A 162 5.12 -10.91 2.89
C GLY A 162 4.83 -11.31 1.45
N ASN A 163 5.51 -12.36 0.99
CA ASN A 163 5.35 -12.91 -0.36
C ASN A 163 4.18 -13.91 -0.42
N ASN A 164 3.62 -14.10 -1.61
CA ASN A 164 2.57 -15.09 -1.89
C ASN A 164 1.32 -14.92 -1.00
N CYS A 165 1.00 -13.71 -0.57
CA CYS A 165 -0.19 -13.45 0.23
C CYS A 165 -1.41 -13.25 -0.67
N ILE A 166 -2.58 -13.65 -0.18
CA ILE A 166 -3.88 -13.46 -0.83
C ILE A 166 -4.79 -12.75 0.17
N ILE A 167 -5.19 -11.52 -0.14
CA ILE A 167 -5.95 -10.66 0.75
C ILE A 167 -7.23 -10.25 0.05
N ALA A 168 -8.36 -10.73 0.56
CA ALA A 168 -9.67 -10.47 -0.02
C ALA A 168 -10.16 -9.04 0.24
N GLY A 169 -11.26 -8.66 -0.43
CA GLY A 169 -11.74 -7.28 -0.48
C GLY A 169 -12.07 -6.64 0.86
N GLN A 170 -11.89 -5.34 0.93
CA GLN A 170 -12.21 -4.50 2.09
C GLN A 170 -11.43 -4.83 3.37
N VAL A 171 -10.32 -5.53 3.27
CA VAL A 171 -9.42 -5.74 4.43
C VAL A 171 -8.68 -4.44 4.73
N GLY A 172 -8.59 -4.11 6.02
CA GLY A 172 -7.87 -2.95 6.53
C GLY A 172 -6.69 -3.31 7.43
N PHE A 173 -5.54 -2.71 7.17
CA PHE A 173 -4.36 -2.80 8.04
C PHE A 173 -4.10 -1.46 8.70
N ALA A 174 -4.10 -1.41 10.00
CA ALA A 174 -3.53 -0.28 10.74
C ALA A 174 -2.00 -0.25 10.61
N GLY A 175 -1.37 0.86 11.00
CA GLY A 175 0.06 1.07 10.73
C GLY A 175 1.02 0.11 11.41
N SER A 176 2.17 -0.11 10.79
CA SER A 176 3.36 -0.78 11.37
C SER A 176 3.22 -2.28 11.65
N SER A 177 2.27 -2.97 11.04
CA SER A 177 2.14 -4.42 11.16
C SER A 177 3.01 -5.15 10.14
N THR A 178 3.41 -6.37 10.48
CA THR A 178 4.19 -7.25 9.61
C THR A 178 3.42 -8.53 9.36
N LEU A 179 3.26 -8.88 8.09
CA LEU A 179 2.67 -10.12 7.62
C LEU A 179 3.77 -11.03 7.08
N GLY A 180 3.77 -12.28 7.50
CA GLY A 180 4.65 -13.32 6.96
C GLY A 180 4.28 -13.71 5.52
N ASN A 181 4.90 -14.78 5.04
CA ASN A 181 4.63 -15.30 3.70
C ASN A 181 3.44 -16.27 3.68
N ASN A 182 2.81 -16.42 2.51
CA ASN A 182 1.71 -17.37 2.28
C ASN A 182 0.51 -17.14 3.21
N VAL A 183 0.23 -15.90 3.56
CA VAL A 183 -0.92 -15.55 4.43
C VAL A 183 -2.16 -15.35 3.57
N MET A 184 -3.29 -15.90 4.03
CA MET A 184 -4.60 -15.71 3.41
C MET A 184 -5.52 -14.98 4.37
N ILE A 185 -6.15 -13.89 3.91
CA ILE A 185 -7.06 -13.08 4.73
C ILE A 185 -8.41 -12.96 4.02
N GLY A 186 -9.47 -13.38 4.71
CA GLY A 186 -10.84 -13.25 4.24
C GLY A 186 -11.32 -11.79 4.27
N GLY A 187 -12.30 -11.48 3.41
CA GLY A 187 -12.80 -10.12 3.22
C GLY A 187 -13.28 -9.46 4.49
N GLN A 188 -13.18 -8.13 4.55
CA GLN A 188 -13.62 -7.29 5.66
C GLN A 188 -12.91 -7.56 7.01
N ALA A 189 -11.79 -8.27 7.02
CA ALA A 189 -10.98 -8.41 8.22
C ALA A 189 -10.24 -7.11 8.55
N GLY A 190 -10.10 -6.80 9.84
CA GLY A 190 -9.34 -5.66 10.35
C GLY A 190 -8.09 -6.12 11.11
N ILE A 191 -6.93 -5.58 10.78
CA ILE A 191 -5.66 -5.89 11.44
C ILE A 191 -5.22 -4.67 12.23
N SER A 192 -5.11 -4.80 13.54
CA SER A 192 -4.62 -3.74 14.43
C SER A 192 -3.16 -3.40 14.15
N GLY A 193 -2.75 -2.22 14.61
CA GLY A 193 -1.38 -1.74 14.40
C GLY A 193 -0.32 -2.50 15.21
N HIS A 194 0.91 -2.48 14.69
CA HIS A 194 2.10 -3.02 15.36
C HIS A 194 2.10 -4.53 15.60
N LEU A 195 1.26 -5.29 14.89
CA LEU A 195 1.17 -6.74 15.04
C LEU A 195 2.17 -7.47 14.13
N LYS A 196 2.52 -8.68 14.57
CA LYS A 196 3.29 -9.67 13.81
C LYS A 196 2.40 -10.87 13.48
N ILE A 197 2.08 -11.03 12.24
CA ILE A 197 1.36 -12.19 11.71
C ILE A 197 2.38 -13.13 11.07
N GLY A 198 2.41 -14.36 11.53
CA GLY A 198 3.37 -15.38 11.07
C GLY A 198 3.15 -15.84 9.64
N ASN A 199 3.94 -16.83 9.22
CA ASN A 199 3.84 -17.46 7.89
C ASN A 199 2.70 -18.48 7.86
N ASN A 200 2.13 -18.71 6.67
CA ASN A 200 1.07 -19.72 6.44
C ASN A 200 -0.16 -19.51 7.34
N VAL A 201 -0.48 -18.27 7.70
CA VAL A 201 -1.63 -17.94 8.55
C VAL A 201 -2.88 -17.80 7.68
N HIS A 202 -4.01 -18.28 8.19
CA HIS A 202 -5.33 -18.08 7.60
C HIS A 202 -6.22 -17.27 8.55
N ILE A 203 -6.69 -16.11 8.09
CA ILE A 203 -7.60 -15.24 8.85
C ILE A 203 -8.98 -15.28 8.17
N GLY A 204 -10.01 -15.69 8.90
CA GLY A 204 -11.38 -15.75 8.39
C GLY A 204 -11.94 -14.35 8.11
N GLY A 205 -12.94 -14.28 7.21
CA GLY A 205 -13.59 -13.01 6.86
C GLY A 205 -14.27 -12.34 8.05
N GLY A 206 -14.33 -11.02 8.07
CA GLY A 206 -14.91 -10.22 9.15
C GLY A 206 -14.16 -10.30 10.50
N SER A 207 -12.94 -10.86 10.51
CA SER A 207 -12.19 -11.02 11.77
C SER A 207 -11.55 -9.71 12.22
N GLY A 208 -11.60 -9.45 13.53
CA GLY A 208 -10.79 -8.40 14.19
C GLY A 208 -9.53 -9.00 14.81
N VAL A 209 -8.38 -8.73 14.25
CA VAL A 209 -7.09 -9.20 14.78
C VAL A 209 -6.48 -8.13 15.66
N ILE A 210 -6.33 -8.44 16.94
CA ILE A 210 -5.83 -7.50 17.96
C ILE A 210 -4.52 -7.96 18.61
N ASP A 211 -4.09 -9.21 18.34
CA ASP A 211 -2.88 -9.82 18.88
C ASP A 211 -2.03 -10.45 17.78
N ASP A 212 -0.77 -10.70 18.08
CA ASP A 212 0.16 -11.43 17.22
C ASP A 212 -0.35 -12.83 16.93
N ILE A 213 -0.12 -13.32 15.70
CA ILE A 213 -0.52 -14.68 15.28
C ILE A 213 0.71 -15.47 14.92
N SER A 214 0.90 -16.65 15.54
CA SER A 214 2.00 -17.55 15.25
C SER A 214 1.87 -18.20 13.86
N ASP A 215 2.99 -18.70 13.33
CA ASP A 215 3.04 -19.43 12.05
C ASP A 215 2.02 -20.60 12.03
N ASN A 216 1.53 -20.93 10.83
CA ASN A 216 0.65 -22.06 10.55
C ASN A 216 -0.67 -22.06 11.35
N THR A 217 -1.16 -20.91 11.75
CA THR A 217 -2.36 -20.76 12.57
C THR A 217 -3.56 -20.36 11.71
N LYS A 218 -4.75 -20.85 12.09
CA LYS A 218 -6.04 -20.41 11.53
C LYS A 218 -6.84 -19.72 12.61
N VAL A 219 -7.29 -18.49 12.34
CA VAL A 219 -8.09 -17.68 13.26
C VAL A 219 -9.35 -17.15 12.60
N MET A 220 -10.38 -16.90 13.41
CA MET A 220 -11.63 -16.30 12.96
C MET A 220 -12.34 -15.62 14.13
N GLY A 221 -13.10 -14.57 13.84
CA GLY A 221 -13.95 -13.91 14.82
C GLY A 221 -13.50 -12.50 15.20
N TYR A 222 -14.27 -11.89 16.09
CA TYR A 222 -14.01 -10.55 16.60
C TYR A 222 -14.11 -10.54 18.14
N PRO A 223 -13.05 -10.32 18.90
CA PRO A 223 -11.67 -10.41 18.43
C PRO A 223 -11.37 -11.79 17.82
N ALA A 224 -10.40 -11.86 16.91
CA ALA A 224 -10.08 -13.11 16.24
C ALA A 224 -9.59 -14.15 17.25
N LYS A 225 -10.19 -15.35 17.20
CA LYS A 225 -9.85 -16.49 18.04
C LYS A 225 -9.29 -17.64 17.20
N ASN A 226 -8.63 -18.59 17.86
CA ASN A 226 -8.30 -19.84 17.19
C ASN A 226 -9.56 -20.45 16.58
N LEU A 227 -9.50 -20.97 15.36
CA LEU A 227 -10.67 -21.49 14.66
C LEU A 227 -11.41 -22.58 15.46
N ARG A 228 -10.69 -23.47 16.15
CA ARG A 228 -11.29 -24.52 16.99
C ARG A 228 -12.08 -23.95 18.16
N GLU A 229 -11.55 -22.92 18.82
CA GLU A 229 -12.24 -22.23 19.92
C GLU A 229 -13.48 -21.49 19.44
N PHE A 230 -13.38 -20.79 18.30
CA PHE A 230 -14.50 -20.08 17.70
C PHE A 230 -15.64 -21.03 17.39
N LEU A 231 -15.39 -22.16 16.72
CA LEU A 231 -16.43 -23.14 16.36
C LEU A 231 -17.02 -23.87 17.60
N LYS A 232 -16.24 -24.03 18.67
CA LYS A 232 -16.74 -24.61 19.92
C LYS A 232 -17.69 -23.68 20.67
N ASN A 233 -17.40 -22.37 20.66
CA ASN A 233 -18.16 -21.38 21.40
C ASN A 233 -19.40 -20.84 20.66
N ASN A 234 -19.57 -21.17 19.38
CA ASN A 234 -20.69 -20.73 18.55
C ASN A 234 -21.57 -21.91 18.05
N ARG A 235 -21.45 -23.07 18.66
CA ARG A 235 -22.37 -24.20 18.58
C ARG A 235 -23.27 -24.22 19.81
#